data_9e7deb802166d1c87df30e8ec377b8d5
#
_entry.id   9e7deb802166d1c87df30e8ec377b8d5
#
_cell.length_a   1.000
_cell.length_b   1.000
_cell.length_c   1.000
_cell.angle_alpha   90.00
_cell.angle_beta   90.00
_cell.angle_gamma   90.00
#
_symmetry.space_group_name_H-M   'P 1'
#
loop_
_entity.id
_entity.type
_entity.pdbx_description
1 polymer ?
#
loop_
_entity_poly.entity_id
_entity_poly.type
_entity_poly.pdbx_seq_one_letter_code
_entity_poly.pdbx_strand_id
1 'polypeptide(L)'
;GAKYFIKNSHLSLTSKLILEDLVEFKPKKIILEIGFGSGENLLKSAKMNPDVLYLGADPFLNTNAKCIKAILNYNIKNIMIWPDDIRKIIEFFPSNIFSEIKILFPDPWPKFKHKNRRLIQDNFLISLYNVLKTNGIITLATDHFIMKSWILEIFQNNSGFQWTAETADDWRIKPIHYVATKYEQKAIYENRDPHWFIFKKIKKI
;
A
#
# COMPACT_ATOMS: atom_id res chain seq x y z
N GLY A 1 -3.76 -23.16 -0.05
CA GLY A 1 -4.98 -22.35 -0.21
C GLY A 1 -4.73 -20.91 0.19
N ALA A 2 -5.43 -19.95 -0.42
CA ALA A 2 -5.36 -18.56 0.03
C ALA A 2 -5.88 -18.48 1.47
N LYS A 3 -5.07 -17.89 2.38
CA LYS A 3 -5.47 -17.67 3.77
C LYS A 3 -6.07 -16.29 3.90
N TYR A 4 -7.24 -16.20 4.53
CA TYR A 4 -7.94 -14.95 4.78
C TYR A 4 -7.99 -14.72 6.28
N PHE A 5 -7.56 -13.53 6.71
CA PHE A 5 -7.68 -13.14 8.11
C PHE A 5 -9.10 -12.66 8.36
N ILE A 6 -9.93 -13.50 8.94
CA ILE A 6 -11.26 -13.12 9.42
C ILE A 6 -11.04 -12.32 10.70
N LYS A 7 -11.75 -11.19 10.80
CA LYS A 7 -11.74 -10.29 11.94
C LYS A 7 -12.08 -11.03 13.23
N ASN A 8 -11.06 -11.48 13.96
CA ASN A 8 -11.22 -12.05 15.29
C ASN A 8 -10.89 -10.98 16.35
N SER A 9 -11.60 -11.01 17.45
CA SER A 9 -11.53 -10.06 18.56
C SER A 9 -10.18 -9.98 19.29
N HIS A 10 -9.19 -10.79 18.90
CA HIS A 10 -7.86 -10.85 19.49
C HIS A 10 -6.78 -10.44 18.48
N LEU A 11 -6.51 -9.13 18.39
CA LEU A 11 -5.47 -8.56 17.50
C LEU A 11 -4.10 -9.23 17.64
N SER A 12 -3.70 -9.61 18.86
CA SER A 12 -2.43 -10.30 19.12
C SER A 12 -2.33 -11.69 18.48
N LEU A 13 -3.44 -12.44 18.47
CA LEU A 13 -3.48 -13.75 17.82
C LEU A 13 -3.42 -13.63 16.30
N THR A 14 -4.10 -12.64 15.72
CA THR A 14 -4.11 -12.39 14.27
C THR A 14 -2.72 -12.00 13.77
N SER A 15 -1.99 -11.16 14.50
CA SER A 15 -0.62 -10.78 14.14
C SER A 15 0.34 -11.96 14.18
N LYS A 16 0.20 -12.83 15.18
CA LYS A 16 0.99 -14.06 15.30
C LYS A 16 0.74 -15.00 14.11
N LEU A 17 -0.52 -15.22 13.72
CA LEU A 17 -0.87 -16.03 12.56
C LEU A 17 -0.32 -15.45 11.26
N ILE A 18 -0.38 -14.12 11.08
CA ILE A 18 0.23 -13.46 9.93
C ILE A 18 1.73 -13.76 9.86
N LEU A 19 2.44 -13.67 10.99
CA LEU A 19 3.88 -13.93 11.04
C LEU A 19 4.22 -15.39 10.75
N GLU A 20 3.46 -16.33 11.29
CA GLU A 20 3.64 -17.77 11.03
C GLU A 20 3.45 -18.08 9.54
N ASP A 21 2.42 -17.52 8.91
CA ASP A 21 2.17 -17.69 7.48
C ASP A 21 3.26 -17.04 6.61
N LEU A 22 3.80 -15.89 7.02
CA LEU A 22 4.92 -15.24 6.34
C LEU A 22 6.19 -16.12 6.37
N VAL A 23 6.44 -16.79 7.49
CA VAL A 23 7.59 -17.71 7.65
C VAL A 23 7.41 -18.96 6.79
N GLU A 24 6.20 -19.52 6.73
CA GLU A 24 5.89 -20.72 5.93
C GLU A 24 6.10 -20.48 4.43
N PHE A 25 5.69 -19.32 3.91
CA PHE A 25 5.79 -19.00 2.49
C PHE A 25 7.24 -18.76 2.00
N LYS A 26 8.15 -18.34 2.88
CA LYS A 26 9.57 -17.99 2.59
C LYS A 26 9.72 -17.09 1.34
N PRO A 27 9.02 -15.96 1.25
CA PRO A 27 9.03 -15.13 0.06
C PRO A 27 10.36 -14.42 -0.14
N LYS A 28 10.76 -14.19 -1.40
CA LYS A 28 11.91 -13.32 -1.72
C LYS A 28 11.67 -11.88 -1.28
N LYS A 29 10.44 -11.41 -1.43
CA LYS A 29 10.00 -10.05 -1.06
C LYS A 29 8.60 -10.12 -0.49
N ILE A 30 8.29 -9.15 0.39
CA ILE A 30 6.94 -8.91 0.88
C ILE A 30 6.57 -7.48 0.52
N ILE A 31 5.42 -7.32 -0.13
CA ILE A 31 4.89 -6.02 -0.56
C ILE A 31 3.55 -5.79 0.14
N LEU A 32 3.36 -4.60 0.71
CA LEU A 32 2.12 -4.16 1.32
C LEU A 32 1.39 -3.20 0.37
N GLU A 33 0.13 -3.48 0.04
CA GLU A 33 -0.75 -2.54 -0.68
C GLU A 33 -1.89 -2.09 0.25
N ILE A 34 -1.92 -0.79 0.56
CA ILE A 34 -2.90 -0.19 1.46
C ILE A 34 -3.98 0.50 0.64
N GLY A 35 -5.24 0.13 0.86
CA GLY A 35 -6.37 0.61 0.07
C GLY A 35 -6.42 -0.02 -1.32
N PHE A 36 -6.29 -1.35 -1.40
CA PHE A 36 -6.22 -2.05 -2.69
C PHE A 36 -7.52 -2.01 -3.51
N GLY A 37 -8.62 -1.52 -2.94
CA GLY A 37 -9.91 -1.42 -3.63
C GLY A 37 -10.39 -2.77 -4.16
N SER A 38 -10.73 -2.85 -5.47
CA SER A 38 -11.12 -4.13 -6.09
C SER A 38 -9.96 -5.08 -6.37
N GLY A 39 -8.72 -4.66 -6.07
CA GLY A 39 -7.52 -5.50 -6.14
C GLY A 39 -6.88 -5.61 -7.53
N GLU A 40 -7.18 -4.71 -8.48
CA GLU A 40 -6.65 -4.82 -9.86
C GLU A 40 -5.12 -4.86 -9.86
N ASN A 41 -4.45 -3.94 -9.16
CA ASN A 41 -2.99 -3.91 -9.08
C ASN A 41 -2.46 -5.10 -8.27
N LEU A 42 -3.07 -5.38 -7.12
CA LEU A 42 -2.69 -6.47 -6.23
C LEU A 42 -2.72 -7.84 -6.93
N LEU A 43 -3.84 -8.18 -7.57
CA LEU A 43 -4.05 -9.45 -8.26
C LEU A 43 -3.09 -9.65 -9.43
N LYS A 44 -2.92 -8.62 -10.28
CA LYS A 44 -2.03 -8.73 -11.44
C LYS A 44 -0.58 -8.77 -11.02
N SER A 45 -0.17 -7.97 -10.04
CA SER A 45 1.19 -8.00 -9.50
C SER A 45 1.54 -9.37 -8.92
N ALA A 46 0.62 -9.98 -8.17
CA ALA A 46 0.82 -11.30 -7.59
C ALA A 46 0.92 -12.42 -8.64
N LYS A 47 0.10 -12.36 -9.69
CA LYS A 47 0.18 -13.31 -10.81
C LYS A 47 1.51 -13.22 -11.56
N MET A 48 2.01 -12.01 -11.76
CA MET A 48 3.27 -11.78 -12.49
C MET A 48 4.52 -12.14 -11.67
N ASN A 49 4.41 -12.15 -10.34
CA ASN A 49 5.55 -12.36 -9.43
C ASN A 49 5.22 -13.42 -8.38
N PRO A 50 5.22 -14.72 -8.73
CA PRO A 50 4.80 -15.80 -7.82
C PRO A 50 5.72 -15.96 -6.59
N ASP A 51 6.97 -15.51 -6.66
CA ASP A 51 7.95 -15.55 -5.56
C ASP A 51 7.82 -14.39 -4.57
N VAL A 52 6.92 -13.45 -4.84
CA VAL A 52 6.66 -12.26 -4.00
C VAL A 52 5.36 -12.47 -3.25
N LEU A 53 5.37 -12.27 -1.93
CA LEU A 53 4.16 -12.27 -1.13
C LEU A 53 3.56 -10.87 -1.08
N TYR A 54 2.28 -10.77 -1.33
CA TYR A 54 1.52 -9.54 -1.27
C TYR A 54 0.58 -9.55 -0.08
N LEU A 55 0.64 -8.51 0.76
CA LEU A 55 -0.36 -8.23 1.77
C LEU A 55 -1.21 -7.06 1.29
N GLY A 56 -2.49 -7.28 1.10
CA GLY A 56 -3.48 -6.23 0.80
C GLY A 56 -4.26 -5.86 2.06
N ALA A 57 -4.38 -4.56 2.35
CA ALA A 57 -5.20 -4.05 3.45
C ALA A 57 -6.24 -3.06 2.92
N ASP A 58 -7.52 -3.30 3.19
CA ASP A 58 -8.61 -2.41 2.78
C ASP A 58 -9.77 -2.53 3.78
N PRO A 59 -10.33 -1.41 4.31
CA PRO A 59 -11.41 -1.47 5.30
C PRO A 59 -12.80 -1.76 4.70
N PHE A 60 -12.96 -1.69 3.37
CA PHE A 60 -14.27 -1.83 2.72
C PHE A 60 -14.60 -3.28 2.42
N LEU A 61 -15.64 -3.82 3.07
CA LEU A 61 -16.05 -5.23 2.93
C LEU A 61 -16.41 -5.63 1.50
N ASN A 62 -17.06 -4.74 0.74
CA ASN A 62 -17.47 -5.03 -0.64
C ASN A 62 -16.28 -5.19 -1.58
N THR A 63 -15.22 -4.39 -1.40
CA THR A 63 -13.97 -4.49 -2.18
C THR A 63 -13.20 -5.74 -1.80
N ASN A 64 -13.10 -6.04 -0.51
CA ASN A 64 -12.51 -7.27 -0.01
C ASN A 64 -13.20 -8.51 -0.60
N ALA A 65 -14.52 -8.58 -0.56
CA ALA A 65 -15.28 -9.73 -1.10
C ALA A 65 -14.98 -9.95 -2.60
N LYS A 66 -14.93 -8.87 -3.40
CA LYS A 66 -14.58 -8.95 -4.82
C LYS A 66 -13.16 -9.45 -5.04
N CYS A 67 -12.20 -8.92 -4.30
CA CYS A 67 -10.80 -9.32 -4.37
C CYS A 67 -10.61 -10.80 -3.98
N ILE A 68 -11.19 -11.22 -2.85
CA ILE A 68 -11.16 -12.60 -2.37
C ILE A 68 -11.75 -13.55 -3.40
N LYS A 69 -12.92 -13.23 -3.99
CA LYS A 69 -13.53 -14.02 -5.06
C LYS A 69 -12.57 -14.19 -6.24
N ALA A 70 -11.88 -13.12 -6.64
CA ALA A 70 -10.92 -13.19 -7.74
C ALA A 70 -9.68 -14.01 -7.37
N ILE A 71 -9.16 -13.92 -6.15
CA ILE A 71 -8.05 -14.74 -5.66
C ILE A 71 -8.40 -16.22 -5.75
N LEU A 72 -9.61 -16.60 -5.32
CA LEU A 72 -10.11 -17.99 -5.39
C LEU A 72 -10.26 -18.46 -6.83
N ASN A 73 -10.94 -17.68 -7.67
CA ASN A 73 -11.20 -18.04 -9.07
C ASN A 73 -9.93 -18.22 -9.88
N TYR A 74 -8.91 -17.42 -9.62
CA TYR A 74 -7.61 -17.49 -10.30
C TYR A 74 -6.58 -18.35 -9.58
N ASN A 75 -6.95 -18.99 -8.45
CA ASN A 75 -6.07 -19.84 -7.65
C ASN A 75 -4.73 -19.16 -7.27
N ILE A 76 -4.78 -17.85 -6.92
CA ILE A 76 -3.59 -17.08 -6.52
C ILE A 76 -3.20 -17.50 -5.10
N LYS A 77 -1.93 -17.84 -4.88
CA LYS A 77 -1.44 -18.40 -3.59
C LYS A 77 -0.62 -17.42 -2.77
N ASN A 78 -0.13 -16.35 -3.38
CA ASN A 78 0.82 -15.40 -2.82
C ASN A 78 0.17 -14.05 -2.46
N ILE A 79 -1.11 -14.07 -2.05
CA ILE A 79 -1.81 -12.90 -1.51
C ILE A 79 -2.39 -13.24 -0.14
N MET A 80 -2.19 -12.33 0.79
CA MET A 80 -2.85 -12.28 2.09
C MET A 80 -3.72 -11.03 2.17
N ILE A 81 -4.91 -11.12 2.76
CA ILE A 81 -5.84 -9.98 2.88
C ILE A 81 -6.09 -9.65 4.35
N TRP A 82 -5.87 -8.40 4.70
CA TRP A 82 -6.34 -7.79 5.93
C TRP A 82 -7.61 -6.95 5.63
N PRO A 83 -8.81 -7.42 6.02
CA PRO A 83 -10.08 -6.78 5.65
C PRO A 83 -10.48 -5.66 6.61
N ASP A 84 -9.53 -4.82 7.03
CA ASP A 84 -9.74 -3.70 7.93
C ASP A 84 -8.63 -2.63 7.74
N ASP A 85 -8.68 -1.57 8.56
CA ASP A 85 -7.67 -0.53 8.58
C ASP A 85 -6.30 -1.10 9.02
N ILE A 86 -5.29 -0.91 8.18
CA ILE A 86 -3.93 -1.38 8.43
C ILE A 86 -3.32 -0.77 9.69
N ARG A 87 -3.73 0.44 10.09
CA ARG A 87 -3.24 1.12 11.30
C ARG A 87 -3.51 0.32 12.58
N LYS A 88 -4.47 -0.61 12.55
CA LYS A 88 -4.79 -1.49 13.69
C LYS A 88 -3.76 -2.60 13.90
N ILE A 89 -2.99 -2.95 12.86
CA ILE A 89 -2.06 -4.09 12.94
C ILE A 89 -0.63 -3.74 12.54
N ILE A 90 -0.38 -2.57 11.97
CA ILE A 90 0.93 -2.24 11.40
C ILE A 90 2.07 -2.31 12.43
N GLU A 91 1.79 -1.96 13.68
CA GLU A 91 2.78 -1.97 14.78
C GLU A 91 3.14 -3.39 15.25
N PHE A 92 2.34 -4.40 14.90
CA PHE A 92 2.63 -5.78 15.22
C PHE A 92 3.53 -6.48 14.20
N PHE A 93 3.79 -5.85 13.06
CA PHE A 93 4.75 -6.40 12.10
C PHE A 93 6.19 -6.19 12.57
N PRO A 94 7.08 -7.15 12.26
CA PRO A 94 8.51 -6.95 12.50
C PRO A 94 9.05 -5.73 11.75
N SER A 95 10.04 -5.08 12.35
CA SER A 95 10.75 -4.00 11.67
C SER A 95 11.42 -4.53 10.40
N ASN A 96 11.46 -3.70 9.36
CA ASN A 96 12.13 -3.99 8.09
C ASN A 96 11.59 -5.25 7.36
N ILE A 97 10.29 -5.50 7.41
CA ILE A 97 9.69 -6.66 6.77
C ILE A 97 9.29 -6.39 5.31
N PHE A 98 8.72 -5.22 5.02
CA PHE A 98 8.24 -4.89 3.67
C PHE A 98 9.35 -4.33 2.78
N SER A 99 9.46 -4.85 1.56
CA SER A 99 10.38 -4.31 0.55
C SER A 99 9.79 -3.10 -0.17
N GLU A 100 8.47 -3.05 -0.26
CA GLU A 100 7.71 -1.97 -0.87
C GLU A 100 6.37 -1.81 -0.16
N ILE A 101 5.91 -0.57 -0.04
CA ILE A 101 4.55 -0.21 0.42
C ILE A 101 3.89 0.62 -0.68
N LYS A 102 2.68 0.24 -1.07
CA LYS A 102 1.89 0.92 -2.10
C LYS A 102 0.67 1.58 -1.47
N ILE A 103 0.43 2.85 -1.80
CA ILE A 103 -0.77 3.61 -1.39
C ILE A 103 -1.27 4.32 -2.65
N LEU A 104 -2.20 3.69 -3.36
CA LEU A 104 -2.64 4.15 -4.67
C LEU A 104 -4.01 4.84 -4.56
N PHE A 105 -4.07 6.10 -4.94
CA PHE A 105 -5.28 6.94 -4.97
C PHE A 105 -6.03 6.96 -3.62
N PRO A 106 -5.35 7.30 -2.51
CA PRO A 106 -6.01 7.44 -1.21
C PRO A 106 -7.03 8.57 -1.23
N ASP A 107 -8.06 8.47 -0.38
CA ASP A 107 -9.09 9.50 -0.24
C ASP A 107 -8.47 10.87 0.09
N PRO A 108 -8.71 11.91 -0.72
CA PRO A 108 -8.03 13.18 -0.59
C PRO A 108 -8.53 14.05 0.58
N TRP A 109 -9.78 13.83 1.05
CA TRP A 109 -10.42 14.66 2.08
C TRP A 109 -10.12 16.15 1.87
N PRO A 110 -10.68 16.78 0.80
CA PRO A 110 -10.22 18.09 0.32
C PRO A 110 -10.48 19.23 1.32
N LYS A 111 -11.54 19.13 2.16
CA LYS A 111 -11.85 20.17 3.13
C LYS A 111 -10.81 20.18 4.26
N PHE A 112 -10.27 21.36 4.59
CA PHE A 112 -9.25 21.52 5.63
C PHE A 112 -9.65 20.89 6.97
N LYS A 113 -10.90 21.06 7.41
CA LYS A 113 -11.44 20.44 8.64
C LYS A 113 -11.38 18.91 8.64
N HIS A 114 -11.18 18.27 7.49
CA HIS A 114 -11.08 16.83 7.35
C HIS A 114 -9.63 16.33 7.16
N LYS A 115 -8.62 17.18 7.26
CA LYS A 115 -7.22 16.79 7.03
C LYS A 115 -6.78 15.60 7.89
N ASN A 116 -7.29 15.49 9.11
CA ASN A 116 -6.97 14.39 10.02
C ASN A 116 -7.58 13.02 9.59
N ARG A 117 -8.46 13.00 8.59
CA ARG A 117 -9.02 11.77 8.01
C ARG A 117 -8.12 11.20 6.92
N ARG A 118 -7.18 11.99 6.39
CA ARG A 118 -6.23 11.51 5.38
C ARG A 118 -5.40 10.38 5.96
N LEU A 119 -5.19 9.34 5.19
CA LEU A 119 -4.41 8.18 5.61
C LEU A 119 -2.97 8.56 5.95
N ILE A 120 -2.37 9.42 5.12
CA ILE A 120 -0.97 9.83 5.25
C ILE A 120 -0.89 10.94 6.29
N GLN A 121 -0.32 10.62 7.46
CA GLN A 121 -0.09 11.50 8.61
C GLN A 121 1.32 11.22 9.15
N ASP A 122 1.91 12.17 9.88
CA ASP A 122 3.27 12.02 10.44
C ASP A 122 3.43 10.76 11.31
N ASN A 123 2.47 10.50 12.21
CA ASN A 123 2.50 9.33 13.08
C ASN A 123 2.42 8.03 12.27
N PHE A 124 1.57 7.98 11.23
CA PHE A 124 1.48 6.80 10.38
C PHE A 124 2.74 6.62 9.53
N LEU A 125 3.37 7.71 9.09
CA LEU A 125 4.64 7.64 8.36
C LEU A 125 5.77 7.03 9.22
N ILE A 126 5.76 7.28 10.54
CA ILE A 126 6.69 6.62 11.48
C ILE A 126 6.45 5.10 11.49
N SER A 127 5.19 4.66 11.57
CA SER A 127 4.86 3.22 11.53
C SER A 127 5.29 2.59 10.21
N LEU A 128 5.05 3.26 9.06
CA LEU A 128 5.50 2.81 7.74
C LEU A 128 7.03 2.72 7.67
N TYR A 129 7.74 3.71 8.22
CA TYR A 129 9.20 3.70 8.29
C TYR A 129 9.73 2.47 9.04
N ASN A 130 9.13 2.14 10.19
CA ASN A 130 9.58 1.02 11.01
C ASN A 130 9.46 -0.33 10.28
N VAL A 131 8.35 -0.57 9.60
CA VAL A 131 8.09 -1.85 8.92
C VAL A 131 8.72 -1.94 7.52
N LEU A 132 9.09 -0.83 6.90
CA LEU A 132 9.77 -0.81 5.60
C LEU A 132 11.24 -1.18 5.74
N LYS A 133 11.77 -2.01 4.85
CA LYS A 133 13.20 -2.36 4.80
C LYS A 133 14.07 -1.13 4.52
N THR A 134 15.29 -1.14 4.99
CA THR A 134 16.32 -0.18 4.54
C THR A 134 16.45 -0.26 3.02
N ASN A 135 16.48 0.88 2.35
CA ASN A 135 16.37 1.02 0.89
C ASN A 135 15.04 0.52 0.27
N GLY A 136 14.07 0.12 1.08
CA GLY A 136 12.70 -0.12 0.61
C GLY A 136 12.04 1.17 0.16
N ILE A 137 10.98 1.05 -0.63
CA ILE A 137 10.27 2.19 -1.22
C ILE A 137 8.81 2.27 -0.78
N ILE A 138 8.31 3.49 -0.70
CA ILE A 138 6.87 3.76 -0.62
C ILE A 138 6.46 4.38 -1.95
N THR A 139 5.53 3.75 -2.65
CA THR A 139 4.95 4.27 -3.87
C THR A 139 3.54 4.79 -3.61
N LEU A 140 3.31 6.05 -3.95
CA LEU A 140 2.01 6.69 -3.84
C LEU A 140 1.56 7.18 -5.22
N ALA A 141 0.26 7.13 -5.45
CA ALA A 141 -0.34 7.75 -6.65
C ALA A 141 -1.56 8.59 -6.24
N THR A 142 -1.74 9.70 -6.90
CA THR A 142 -2.95 10.55 -6.76
C THR A 142 -3.17 11.41 -7.98
N ASP A 143 -4.43 11.67 -8.31
CA ASP A 143 -4.88 12.61 -9.32
C ASP A 143 -5.38 13.94 -8.70
N HIS A 144 -5.36 14.04 -7.36
CA HIS A 144 -5.93 15.17 -6.63
C HIS A 144 -4.84 16.13 -6.16
N PHE A 145 -4.92 17.42 -6.56
CA PHE A 145 -3.87 18.39 -6.28
C PHE A 145 -3.60 18.63 -4.78
N ILE A 146 -4.65 18.64 -3.93
CA ILE A 146 -4.48 18.78 -2.47
C ILE A 146 -3.72 17.59 -1.91
N MET A 147 -4.02 16.37 -2.36
CA MET A 147 -3.32 15.18 -1.90
C MET A 147 -1.86 15.17 -2.39
N LYS A 148 -1.60 15.63 -3.60
CA LYS A 148 -0.24 15.82 -4.13
C LYS A 148 0.60 16.72 -3.21
N SER A 149 0.10 17.92 -2.90
CA SER A 149 0.79 18.85 -2.01
C SER A 149 0.96 18.27 -0.61
N TRP A 150 -0.05 17.61 -0.08
CA TRP A 150 -0.02 16.96 1.22
C TRP A 150 1.03 15.85 1.32
N ILE A 151 1.11 14.97 0.31
CA ILE A 151 2.13 13.91 0.25
C ILE A 151 3.52 14.53 0.28
N LEU A 152 3.78 15.52 -0.57
CA LEU A 152 5.09 16.17 -0.62
C LEU A 152 5.45 16.84 0.71
N GLU A 153 4.52 17.58 1.32
CA GLU A 153 4.72 18.24 2.61
C GLU A 153 5.11 17.24 3.71
N ILE A 154 4.32 16.18 3.89
CA ILE A 154 4.55 15.17 4.95
C ILE A 154 5.88 14.43 4.74
N PHE A 155 6.21 14.06 3.50
CA PHE A 155 7.44 13.31 3.24
C PHE A 155 8.69 14.19 3.28
N GLN A 156 8.63 15.43 2.81
CA GLN A 156 9.75 16.37 2.86
C GLN A 156 10.12 16.77 4.29
N ASN A 157 9.14 16.83 5.19
CA ASN A 157 9.37 17.10 6.61
C ASN A 157 9.92 15.88 7.38
N ASN A 158 10.10 14.72 6.73
CA ASN A 158 10.58 13.50 7.35
C ASN A 158 11.96 13.11 6.82
N SER A 159 13.00 13.27 7.64
CA SER A 159 14.39 12.92 7.28
C SER A 159 14.65 11.42 7.04
N GLY A 160 13.68 10.55 7.30
CA GLY A 160 13.81 9.10 7.06
C GLY A 160 13.50 8.67 5.63
N PHE A 161 13.03 9.59 4.79
CA PHE A 161 12.68 9.30 3.40
C PHE A 161 13.33 10.28 2.43
N GLN A 162 13.72 9.77 1.29
CA GLN A 162 14.24 10.55 0.17
C GLN A 162 13.31 10.39 -1.02
N TRP A 163 12.86 11.49 -1.59
CA TRP A 163 12.15 11.46 -2.87
C TRP A 163 13.11 11.04 -3.99
N THR A 164 12.69 10.12 -4.84
CA THR A 164 13.57 9.52 -5.86
C THR A 164 13.49 10.21 -7.22
N ALA A 165 12.54 11.13 -7.44
CA ALA A 165 12.39 11.82 -8.70
C ALA A 165 13.54 12.83 -8.94
N GLU A 166 14.17 12.73 -10.10
CA GLU A 166 15.21 13.64 -10.59
C GLU A 166 14.64 14.56 -11.68
N THR A 167 13.65 14.08 -12.42
CA THR A 167 13.00 14.80 -13.53
C THR A 167 11.48 14.87 -13.34
N ALA A 168 10.82 15.70 -14.12
CA ALA A 168 9.36 15.82 -14.09
C ALA A 168 8.66 14.51 -14.53
N ASP A 169 9.25 13.77 -15.42
CA ASP A 169 8.69 12.53 -15.95
C ASP A 169 8.66 11.42 -14.89
N ASP A 170 9.59 11.43 -13.94
CA ASP A 170 9.66 10.42 -12.87
C ASP A 170 8.42 10.40 -11.95
N TRP A 171 7.66 11.48 -11.92
CA TRP A 171 6.44 11.58 -11.11
C TRP A 171 5.18 11.89 -11.92
N ARG A 172 5.32 12.19 -13.23
CA ARG A 172 4.18 12.42 -14.14
C ARG A 172 3.83 11.17 -14.95
N ILE A 173 4.80 10.30 -15.20
CA ILE A 173 4.60 9.08 -15.97
C ILE A 173 4.42 7.90 -15.01
N LYS A 174 3.38 7.10 -15.28
CA LYS A 174 3.14 5.88 -14.51
C LYS A 174 4.31 4.91 -14.66
N PRO A 175 4.88 4.40 -13.54
CA PRO A 175 5.92 3.39 -13.61
C PRO A 175 5.41 2.12 -14.33
N ILE A 176 6.22 1.56 -15.23
CA ILE A 176 5.82 0.52 -16.19
C ILE A 176 5.24 -0.76 -15.56
N HIS A 177 5.63 -1.07 -14.34
CA HIS A 177 5.18 -2.27 -13.63
C HIS A 177 3.88 -2.09 -12.85
N TYR A 178 3.31 -0.87 -12.83
CA TYR A 178 2.02 -0.62 -12.20
C TYR A 178 0.86 -0.84 -13.15
N VAL A 179 -0.16 -1.49 -12.64
CA VAL A 179 -1.40 -1.75 -13.38
C VAL A 179 -2.35 -0.58 -13.23
N ALA A 180 -3.00 -0.19 -14.32
CA ALA A 180 -4.05 0.80 -14.26
C ALA A 180 -5.19 0.32 -13.35
N THR A 181 -5.47 1.10 -12.31
CA THR A 181 -6.61 0.88 -11.43
C THR A 181 -7.86 1.57 -11.99
N LYS A 182 -9.04 1.18 -11.49
CA LYS A 182 -10.29 1.89 -11.85
C LYS A 182 -10.25 3.36 -11.48
N TYR A 183 -9.56 3.72 -10.39
CA TYR A 183 -9.40 5.11 -9.96
C TYR A 183 -8.54 5.90 -10.93
N GLU A 184 -7.45 5.32 -11.41
CA GLU A 184 -6.63 5.93 -12.45
C GLU A 184 -7.41 6.12 -13.76
N GLN A 185 -8.13 5.09 -14.21
CA GLN A 185 -8.96 5.18 -15.42
C GLN A 185 -10.05 6.26 -15.29
N LYS A 186 -10.68 6.35 -14.11
CA LYS A 186 -11.65 7.40 -13.82
C LYS A 186 -11.00 8.79 -13.83
N ALA A 187 -9.82 8.95 -13.24
CA ALA A 187 -9.09 10.21 -13.27
C ALA A 187 -8.81 10.68 -14.71
N ILE A 188 -8.28 9.78 -15.54
CA ILE A 188 -8.00 10.06 -16.95
C ILE A 188 -9.30 10.43 -17.71
N TYR A 189 -10.39 9.68 -17.49
CA TYR A 189 -11.68 9.98 -18.11
C TYR A 189 -12.23 11.37 -17.72
N GLU A 190 -11.96 11.81 -16.49
CA GLU A 190 -12.35 13.12 -15.96
C GLU A 190 -11.30 14.20 -16.22
N ASN A 191 -10.33 13.98 -17.12
CA ASN A 191 -9.23 14.89 -17.46
C ASN A 191 -8.41 15.32 -16.24
N ARG A 192 -8.17 14.42 -15.30
CA ARG A 192 -7.27 14.63 -14.17
C ARG A 192 -6.02 13.79 -14.37
N ASP A 193 -4.85 14.42 -14.20
CA ASP A 193 -3.56 13.78 -14.42
C ASP A 193 -3.11 13.04 -13.15
N PRO A 194 -2.99 11.70 -13.17
CA PRO A 194 -2.37 10.95 -12.09
C PRO A 194 -0.90 11.29 -11.93
N HIS A 195 -0.46 11.43 -10.69
CA HIS A 195 0.93 11.66 -10.35
C HIS A 195 1.44 10.53 -9.44
N TRP A 196 2.71 10.17 -9.59
CA TRP A 196 3.35 9.04 -8.92
C TRP A 196 4.52 9.53 -8.08
N PHE A 197 4.54 9.19 -6.81
CA PHE A 197 5.59 9.59 -5.88
C PHE A 197 6.25 8.35 -5.32
N ILE A 198 7.56 8.24 -5.48
CA ILE A 198 8.35 7.14 -4.96
C ILE A 198 9.33 7.72 -3.94
N PHE A 199 9.20 7.28 -2.69
CA PHE A 199 10.09 7.67 -1.61
C PHE A 199 10.86 6.44 -1.13
N LYS A 200 12.19 6.58 -1.05
CA LYS A 200 13.09 5.54 -0.57
C LYS A 200 13.38 5.77 0.91
N LYS A 201 13.28 4.70 1.72
CA LYS A 201 13.74 4.74 3.11
C LYS A 201 15.24 4.89 3.15
N ILE A 202 15.69 5.92 3.85
CA ILE A 202 17.11 6.15 4.16
C ILE A 202 17.32 6.03 5.68
N LYS A 203 18.58 5.85 6.12
CA LYS A 203 18.88 5.91 7.55
C LYS A 203 18.64 7.33 8.04
N LYS A 204 17.95 7.48 9.17
CA LYS A 204 17.95 8.77 9.86
C LYS A 204 19.36 9.09 10.31
N ILE A 205 19.83 10.27 9.95
CA ILE A 205 21.10 10.83 10.42
C ILE A 205 20.90 11.38 11.81
#